data_c2a1e9655d9fad91768911a1c086b68d
#
_entry.id   c2a1e9655d9fad91768911a1c086b68d
#
_cell.length_a   1.000
_cell.length_b   1.000
_cell.length_c   1.000
_cell.angle_alpha   90.00
_cell.angle_beta   90.00
_cell.angle_gamma   90.00
#
_symmetry.space_group_name_H-M   'P 1'
#
loop_
_entity.id
_entity.type
_entity.pdbx_description
1 polymer ?
#
loop_
_entity_poly.entity_id
_entity_poly.type
_entity_poly.pdbx_seq_one_letter_code
_entity_poly.pdbx_strand_id
1 'polypeptide(L)'
;SFYFWPEPAENLKEVCRVLKKQGTFLLVADIYQKEDLPEQVRENIQRFHLFNPTPEEFRELLENAGFEEVRIHLKDGEDWICAEGHK
;
A
#
# COMPACT_ATOMS: atom_id res chain seq x y z
N SER A 1 -1.43 6.53 -11.15
CA SER A 1 -0.83 5.61 -12.11
C SER A 1 -0.75 4.20 -11.55
N PHE A 2 -0.58 3.24 -12.45
CA PHE A 2 -0.47 1.84 -12.07
C PHE A 2 1.00 1.44 -12.02
N TYR A 3 1.34 0.57 -11.10
CA TYR A 3 2.70 0.09 -11.01
C TYR A 3 2.76 -1.36 -10.58
N PHE A 4 3.85 -1.99 -10.93
CA PHE A 4 4.17 -3.35 -10.60
C PHE A 4 5.21 -3.33 -9.48
N TRP A 5 4.94 -4.07 -8.41
CA TRP A 5 5.86 -4.14 -7.27
C TRP A 5 6.11 -5.61 -6.94
N PRO A 6 7.20 -6.20 -7.47
CA PRO A 6 7.40 -7.65 -7.40
C PRO A 6 7.61 -8.21 -6.00
N GLU A 7 8.21 -7.47 -5.09
CA GLU A 7 8.49 -7.98 -3.76
C GLU A 7 8.24 -6.93 -2.68
N PRO A 8 6.98 -6.52 -2.52
CA PRO A 8 6.68 -5.43 -1.60
C PRO A 8 7.01 -5.75 -0.14
N ALA A 9 6.79 -6.99 0.29
CA ALA A 9 7.06 -7.38 1.67
C ALA A 9 8.55 -7.23 2.01
N GLU A 10 9.42 -7.71 1.14
CA GLU A 10 10.87 -7.62 1.36
C GLU A 10 11.36 -6.18 1.28
N ASN A 11 10.85 -5.43 0.31
CA ASN A 11 11.22 -4.02 0.15
C ASN A 11 10.81 -3.19 1.37
N LEU A 12 9.62 -3.45 1.91
CA LEU A 12 9.13 -2.73 3.09
C LEU A 12 9.92 -3.07 4.34
N LYS A 13 10.36 -4.32 4.48
CA LYS A 13 11.24 -4.69 5.59
C LYS A 13 12.54 -3.90 5.53
N GLU A 14 13.09 -3.74 4.33
CA GLU A 14 14.32 -2.99 4.14
C GLU A 14 14.13 -1.50 4.43
N VAL A 15 13.02 -0.93 4.03
CA VAL A 15 12.67 0.45 4.37
C VAL A 15 12.60 0.61 5.88
N CYS A 16 11.92 -0.31 6.55
CA CYS A 16 11.80 -0.26 8.02
C CYS A 16 13.18 -0.37 8.69
N ARG A 17 14.04 -1.23 8.15
CA ARG A 17 15.38 -1.43 8.70
C ARG A 17 16.21 -0.15 8.67
N VAL A 18 16.18 0.57 7.54
CA VAL A 18 17.01 1.77 7.36
C VAL A 18 16.41 3.03 7.96
N LEU A 19 15.13 3.01 8.25
CA LEU A 19 14.47 4.18 8.84
C LEU A 19 14.98 4.39 10.27
N LYS A 20 15.18 5.64 10.64
CA LYS A 20 15.61 5.98 12.00
C LYS A 20 14.51 5.67 13.00
N LYS A 21 14.89 5.36 14.23
CA LYS A 21 13.94 5.20 15.33
C LYS A 21 13.07 6.44 15.43
N GLN A 22 11.78 6.24 15.68
CA GLN A 22 10.77 7.28 15.74
C GLN A 22 10.49 7.94 14.37
N GLY A 23 11.06 7.39 13.30
CA GLY A 23 10.77 7.85 11.94
C GLY A 23 9.38 7.45 11.49
N THR A 24 8.85 8.20 10.54
CA THR A 24 7.55 7.94 9.93
C THR A 24 7.74 7.60 8.46
N PHE A 25 7.02 6.59 8.00
CA PHE A 25 7.01 6.19 6.60
C PHE A 25 5.60 6.33 6.04
N LEU A 26 5.49 6.92 4.86
CA LEU A 26 4.22 7.06 4.15
C LEU A 26 4.30 6.32 2.82
N LEU A 27 3.38 5.40 2.62
CA LEU A 27 3.23 4.70 1.34
C LEU A 27 1.94 5.17 0.70
N VAL A 28 2.07 5.86 -0.44
CA VAL A 28 0.92 6.41 -1.15
C VAL A 28 0.73 5.67 -2.47
N ALA A 29 -0.49 5.25 -2.73
CA ALA A 29 -0.85 4.63 -4.00
C ALA A 29 -2.08 5.34 -4.57
N ASP A 30 -2.11 5.51 -5.89
CA ASP A 30 -3.22 6.17 -6.58
C ASP A 30 -4.50 5.36 -6.52
N ILE A 31 -4.36 4.04 -6.35
CA ILE A 31 -5.49 3.13 -6.41
C ILE A 31 -5.29 1.99 -5.42
N TYR A 32 -6.38 1.54 -4.81
CA TYR A 32 -6.39 0.36 -3.96
C TYR A 32 -7.56 -0.53 -4.34
N GLN A 33 -7.53 -1.79 -3.93
CA GLN A 33 -8.58 -2.73 -4.25
C GLN A 33 -9.85 -2.42 -3.47
N LYS A 34 -10.95 -2.20 -4.20
CA LYS A 34 -12.28 -1.97 -3.66
C LYS A 34 -13.32 -2.45 -4.68
N GLU A 35 -14.57 -2.58 -4.25
CA GLU A 35 -15.60 -3.19 -5.09
C GLU A 35 -16.02 -2.33 -6.28
N ASP A 36 -15.98 -1.02 -6.15
CA ASP A 36 -16.52 -0.10 -7.16
C ASP A 36 -15.46 0.47 -8.11
N LEU A 37 -14.34 -0.22 -8.29
CA LEU A 37 -13.36 0.18 -9.30
C LEU A 37 -13.97 -0.01 -10.70
N PRO A 38 -13.69 0.93 -11.63
CA PRO A 38 -14.13 0.76 -13.00
C PRO A 38 -13.63 -0.55 -13.60
N GLU A 39 -14.45 -1.17 -14.46
CA GLU A 39 -14.12 -2.47 -15.04
C GLU A 39 -12.79 -2.45 -15.80
N GLN A 40 -12.54 -1.39 -16.57
CA GLN A 40 -11.31 -1.26 -17.33
C GLN A 40 -10.08 -1.26 -16.39
N VAL A 41 -10.21 -0.63 -15.24
CA VAL A 41 -9.16 -0.59 -14.23
C VAL A 41 -8.91 -2.00 -13.68
N ARG A 42 -9.97 -2.70 -13.32
CA ARG A 42 -9.86 -4.06 -12.81
C ARG A 42 -9.21 -5.01 -13.83
N GLU A 43 -9.60 -4.88 -15.09
CA GLU A 43 -9.03 -5.69 -16.16
C GLU A 43 -7.52 -5.44 -16.29
N ASN A 44 -7.10 -4.19 -16.23
CA ASN A 44 -5.69 -3.85 -16.33
C ASN A 44 -4.88 -4.39 -15.16
N ILE A 45 -5.43 -4.28 -13.95
CA ILE A 45 -4.77 -4.81 -12.75
C ILE A 45 -4.55 -6.30 -12.90
N GLN A 46 -5.57 -7.02 -13.31
CA GLN A 46 -5.51 -8.47 -13.47
C GLN A 46 -4.57 -8.87 -14.62
N ARG A 47 -4.69 -8.18 -15.74
CA ARG A 47 -3.91 -8.48 -16.95
C ARG A 47 -2.41 -8.28 -16.75
N PHE A 48 -2.02 -7.22 -16.05
CA PHE A 48 -0.62 -6.85 -15.87
C PHE A 48 -0.08 -7.20 -14.49
N HIS A 49 -0.85 -7.91 -13.67
CA HIS A 49 -0.46 -8.29 -12.30
C HIS A 49 0.01 -7.09 -11.48
N LEU A 50 -0.75 -6.02 -11.54
CA LEU A 50 -0.39 -4.78 -10.86
C LEU A 50 -0.59 -4.88 -9.35
N PHE A 51 0.21 -4.14 -8.61
CA PHE A 51 0.11 -4.06 -7.16
C PHE A 51 -1.18 -3.33 -6.79
N ASN A 52 -2.13 -4.06 -6.19
CA ASN A 52 -3.44 -3.50 -5.87
C ASN A 52 -4.03 -4.13 -4.60
N PRO A 53 -3.38 -3.94 -3.44
CA PRO A 53 -3.90 -4.49 -2.19
C PRO A 53 -5.16 -3.77 -1.73
N THR A 54 -5.94 -4.44 -0.89
CA THR A 54 -7.01 -3.81 -0.12
C THR A 54 -6.39 -2.95 0.98
N PRO A 55 -7.17 -2.03 1.59
CA PRO A 55 -6.67 -1.27 2.74
C PRO A 55 -6.14 -2.16 3.86
N GLU A 56 -6.82 -3.27 4.14
CA GLU A 56 -6.38 -4.20 5.17
C GLU A 56 -5.06 -4.87 4.79
N GLU A 57 -4.89 -5.19 3.53
CA GLU A 57 -3.63 -5.77 3.05
C GLU A 57 -2.48 -4.77 3.11
N PHE A 58 -2.76 -3.48 2.87
CA PHE A 58 -1.74 -2.44 3.07
C PHE A 58 -1.31 -2.39 4.54
N ARG A 59 -2.26 -2.47 5.46
CA ARG A 59 -1.97 -2.50 6.89
C ARG A 59 -1.08 -3.69 7.23
N GLU A 60 -1.46 -4.87 6.76
CA GLU A 60 -0.70 -6.10 7.03
C GLU A 60 0.72 -6.02 6.47
N LEU A 61 0.88 -5.46 5.27
CA LEU A 61 2.20 -5.30 4.66
C LEU A 61 3.12 -4.46 5.55
N LEU A 62 2.61 -3.35 6.09
CA LEU A 62 3.41 -2.49 6.94
C LEU A 62 3.68 -3.15 8.28
N GLU A 63 2.68 -3.76 8.89
CA GLU A 63 2.84 -4.42 10.19
C GLU A 63 3.83 -5.58 10.10
N ASN A 64 3.72 -6.39 9.04
CA ASN A 64 4.61 -7.52 8.83
C ASN A 64 6.05 -7.09 8.54
N ALA A 65 6.22 -5.88 8.01
CA ALA A 65 7.55 -5.32 7.78
C ALA A 65 8.20 -4.76 9.04
N GLY A 66 7.45 -4.64 10.13
CA GLY A 66 7.98 -4.16 11.40
C GLY A 66 7.52 -2.77 11.81
N PHE A 67 6.65 -2.14 11.03
CA PHE A 67 6.13 -0.81 11.39
C PHE A 67 5.09 -0.91 12.48
N GLU A 68 5.04 0.08 13.35
CA GLU A 68 4.08 0.18 14.45
C GLU A 68 3.12 1.33 14.19
N GLU A 69 2.01 1.33 14.93
CA GLU A 69 0.98 2.39 14.84
C GLU A 69 0.57 2.66 13.39
N VAL A 70 0.32 1.59 12.64
CA VAL A 70 -0.06 1.71 11.23
C VAL A 70 -1.44 2.36 11.12
N ARG A 71 -1.52 3.41 10.31
CA ARG A 71 -2.78 4.11 10.05
C ARG A 71 -3.04 4.15 8.55
N ILE A 72 -4.27 3.88 8.19
CA ILE A 72 -4.69 3.88 6.79
C ILE A 72 -5.58 5.10 6.56
N HIS A 73 -5.21 5.91 5.58
CA HIS A 73 -5.94 7.12 5.24
C HIS A 73 -6.61 6.95 3.89
N LEU A 74 -7.92 7.11 3.88
CA LEU A 74 -8.75 7.05 2.67
C LEU A 74 -9.59 8.31 2.61
N LYS A 75 -10.07 8.63 1.42
CA LYS A 75 -11.02 9.73 1.24
C LYS A 75 -12.22 9.23 0.45
N ASP A 76 -13.41 9.47 0.97
CA ASP A 76 -14.66 9.06 0.31
C ASP A 76 -14.73 9.59 -1.11
N GLY A 77 -15.09 8.72 -2.04
CA GLY A 77 -15.21 9.08 -3.45
C GLY A 77 -13.90 9.14 -4.21
N GLU A 78 -12.78 8.89 -3.53
CA GLU A 78 -11.47 8.88 -4.16
C GLU A 78 -10.89 7.46 -4.18
N ASP A 79 -9.91 7.25 -5.04
CA ASP A 79 -9.31 5.92 -5.23
C ASP A 79 -7.93 5.77 -4.58
N TRP A 80 -7.36 6.86 -4.04
CA TRP A 80 -6.03 6.82 -3.46
C TRP A 80 -6.05 6.30 -2.02
N ILE A 81 -4.91 5.84 -1.60
CA ILE A 81 -4.68 5.35 -0.24
C ILE A 81 -3.32 5.85 0.25
N CYS A 82 -3.25 6.18 1.52
CA CYS A 82 -1.99 6.47 2.18
C CYS A 82 -1.87 5.56 3.40
N ALA A 83 -0.83 4.74 3.42
CA ALA A 83 -0.54 3.89 4.56
C ALA A 83 0.63 4.51 5.34
N GLU A 84 0.39 4.79 6.60
CA GLU A 84 1.37 5.43 7.49
C GLU A 84 1.87 4.41 8.49
N GLY A 85 3.20 4.33 8.65
CA GLY A 85 3.80 3.44 9.63
C GLY A 85 4.89 4.17 10.40
N HIS A 86 5.16 3.70 11.61
CA HIS A 86 6.15 4.30 12.51
C HIS A 86 7.16 3.25 12.95
N LYS A 87 8.37 3.70 13.22
CA LYS A 87 9.40 2.80 13.70
C LYS A 87 9.62 2.96 15.23
#